data_0a47358f84505c0ed1fdee005232b48f
#
_entry.id   0a47358f84505c0ed1fdee005232b48f
#
_cell.length_a   1.000
_cell.length_b   1.000
_cell.length_c   1.000
_cell.angle_alpha   90.00
_cell.angle_beta   90.00
_cell.angle_gamma   90.00
#
_symmetry.space_group_name_H-M   'P 1'
#
loop_
_entity.id
_entity.type
_entity.pdbx_description
1 polymer ?
#
loop_
_entity_poly.entity_id
_entity_poly.type
_entity_poly.pdbx_seq_one_letter_code
_entity_poly.pdbx_strand_id
1 'polypeptide(L)'
;MEVNLQRFLTLLFLLSFCSAERVVITKNKNYNLPQMPESKLKINLVRPKGVETISEKQFRANYFFKDFGIPHPRKGTRQQNLNVLVLKAEFVEDNDTLSTGNGKMDLIGFGTPSDGLFYDPPHTRKYFERQMDFLHNYYKANSFGHCNINYTVKPDRPTDSYQLPHKMSYYSGFDHYDPKTGIVWFNTYAMEMGMVRIVADAIAAADLDETIDFSDYDAIIVFHAGTLLQTSINFYRFFDIPSATIPAGALEYYLGVPYIIANNGEDTIQCPISLCSEMARVDQYMVGALGTTVHEFGHVLGLPDLYDVTSRSNGVGAFDIMGTGGWVGMWDAGVPEGSIPANLCAWTRYFFGHYTNDPVWVEPVVVTNPESLLTLRAAEVDTTQPGIANQTMIKIPVSSTEFFLMENRQQDIKQKDTIIVDVEDGIPVYVDYGEFDFFLPGSGILIWHIDDNIIYANYSYDEIQIAPKHKGIDVEEADGIQHFDAWVYYDSLEYYGSKYDLFWVDDSNKANHKFGPFTNPNSDSYFGKSLLNIDILSKPDTLMNFSVNFDIYQ
;
A
#
# COMPACT_ATOMS: atom_id res chain seq x y z
N MET A 1 26.79 45.11 26.33
CA MET A 1 25.75 44.19 26.81
C MET A 1 24.61 43.98 25.77
N GLU A 2 24.51 44.83 24.76
CA GLU A 2 23.48 44.76 23.67
C GLU A 2 23.84 43.79 22.53
N VAL A 3 25.09 43.45 22.32
CA VAL A 3 25.52 42.55 21.22
C VAL A 3 25.18 41.09 21.49
N ASN A 4 24.97 40.70 22.75
CA ASN A 4 24.61 39.34 23.11
C ASN A 4 23.11 39.03 23.03
N LEU A 5 22.24 40.05 23.09
CA LEU A 5 20.80 39.87 23.02
C LEU A 5 20.35 39.63 21.57
N GLN A 6 20.97 40.31 20.61
CA GLN A 6 20.67 40.11 19.18
C GLN A 6 21.11 38.74 18.64
N ARG A 7 22.25 38.22 19.13
CA ARG A 7 22.67 36.85 18.79
C ARG A 7 21.82 35.80 19.45
N PHE A 8 21.27 36.07 20.62
CA PHE A 8 20.36 35.14 21.32
C PHE A 8 18.97 35.13 20.65
N LEU A 9 18.47 36.25 20.17
CA LEU A 9 17.23 36.36 19.40
C LEU A 9 17.37 35.76 17.99
N THR A 10 18.53 35.90 17.33
CA THR A 10 18.78 35.25 16.03
C THR A 10 18.96 33.73 16.17
N LEU A 11 19.46 33.21 17.31
CA LEU A 11 19.53 31.80 17.59
C LEU A 11 18.17 31.20 17.97
N LEU A 12 17.25 32.00 18.57
CA LEU A 12 15.88 31.56 18.84
C LEU A 12 15.00 31.54 17.58
N PHE A 13 15.36 32.31 16.55
CA PHE A 13 14.64 32.28 15.25
C PHE A 13 15.15 31.17 14.30
N LEU A 14 16.31 30.56 14.60
CA LEU A 14 16.85 29.43 13.83
C LEU A 14 16.52 28.06 14.43
N LEU A 15 15.77 28.03 15.52
CA LEU A 15 15.20 26.83 16.13
C LEU A 15 13.67 26.81 16.01
N SER A 16 13.11 27.23 14.87
CA SER A 16 11.83 26.71 14.47
C SER A 16 12.07 25.25 14.07
N PHE A 17 12.13 24.38 15.06
CA PHE A 17 11.86 22.98 14.86
C PHE A 17 10.49 22.94 14.19
N CYS A 18 10.42 22.45 12.97
CA CYS A 18 9.18 21.98 12.39
C CYS A 18 8.72 20.85 13.32
N SER A 19 7.95 21.20 14.35
CA SER A 19 7.27 20.18 15.16
C SER A 19 6.13 19.69 14.30
N ALA A 20 6.03 18.38 14.12
CA ALA A 20 4.87 17.78 13.49
C ALA A 20 3.59 18.34 14.15
N GLU A 21 2.64 18.76 13.35
CA GLU A 21 1.34 19.17 13.85
C GLU A 21 0.54 17.93 14.21
N ARG A 22 0.15 17.82 15.46
CA ARG A 22 -0.65 16.70 15.93
C ARG A 22 -2.11 16.93 15.62
N VAL A 23 -2.65 16.13 14.74
CA VAL A 23 -4.01 16.20 14.25
C VAL A 23 -4.85 15.05 14.82
N VAL A 24 -6.10 15.34 15.17
CA VAL A 24 -7.07 14.33 15.60
C VAL A 24 -8.12 14.16 14.49
N ILE A 25 -8.12 12.98 13.85
CA ILE A 25 -9.15 12.61 12.89
C ILE A 25 -10.26 11.87 13.65
N THR A 26 -11.50 12.32 13.46
CA THR A 26 -12.69 11.75 14.10
C THR A 26 -13.61 11.16 13.04
N LYS A 27 -14.12 9.95 13.23
CA LYS A 27 -15.14 9.36 12.36
C LYS A 27 -16.37 10.28 12.29
N ASN A 28 -17.00 10.32 11.12
CA ASN A 28 -18.19 11.12 10.86
C ASN A 28 -18.02 12.65 11.00
N LYS A 29 -16.80 13.15 11.11
CA LYS A 29 -16.52 14.58 11.05
C LYS A 29 -16.06 14.96 9.64
N ASN A 30 -16.70 15.96 9.06
CA ASN A 30 -16.28 16.51 7.76
C ASN A 30 -15.10 17.47 7.95
N TYR A 31 -14.08 17.30 7.14
CA TYR A 31 -12.92 18.16 7.04
C TYR A 31 -12.95 18.91 5.71
N ASN A 32 -12.55 20.16 5.73
CA ASN A 32 -12.42 20.91 4.51
C ASN A 32 -11.17 20.44 3.75
N LEU A 33 -11.34 20.20 2.46
CA LEU A 33 -10.21 20.05 1.54
C LEU A 33 -10.04 21.34 0.76
N PRO A 34 -8.80 21.81 0.56
CA PRO A 34 -8.56 22.90 -0.34
C PRO A 34 -9.08 22.55 -1.74
N GLN A 35 -9.75 23.47 -2.40
CA GLN A 35 -10.23 23.29 -3.77
C GLN A 35 -9.06 23.45 -4.73
N MET A 36 -8.85 22.45 -5.60
CA MET A 36 -7.82 22.53 -6.63
C MET A 36 -8.13 23.70 -7.57
N PRO A 37 -7.19 24.63 -7.81
CA PRO A 37 -7.40 25.74 -8.74
C PRO A 37 -7.72 25.21 -10.14
N GLU A 38 -8.72 25.79 -10.81
CA GLU A 38 -9.07 25.43 -12.21
C GLU A 38 -7.88 25.51 -13.17
N SER A 39 -6.91 26.38 -12.87
CA SER A 39 -5.68 26.49 -13.66
C SER A 39 -4.77 25.25 -13.59
N LYS A 40 -4.85 24.45 -12.52
CA LYS A 40 -4.15 23.16 -12.41
C LYS A 40 -4.93 22.03 -13.08
N LEU A 41 -6.25 22.10 -13.05
CA LEU A 41 -7.13 21.27 -13.83
C LEU A 41 -7.09 21.80 -15.28
N LYS A 42 -6.16 21.40 -16.12
CA LYS A 42 -6.15 21.73 -17.56
C LYS A 42 -7.38 21.11 -18.28
N ILE A 43 -8.57 21.27 -17.69
CA ILE A 43 -9.79 20.63 -18.14
C ILE A 43 -10.50 21.56 -19.11
N ASN A 44 -10.26 21.37 -20.40
CA ASN A 44 -11.18 21.82 -21.46
C ASN A 44 -11.79 20.64 -22.22
N LEU A 45 -11.70 19.43 -21.71
CA LEU A 45 -12.36 18.27 -22.31
C LEU A 45 -13.68 18.05 -21.60
N VAL A 46 -14.75 18.60 -22.18
CA VAL A 46 -16.13 18.29 -21.80
C VAL A 46 -16.30 16.77 -21.98
N ARG A 47 -16.51 16.05 -20.89
CA ARG A 47 -16.80 14.63 -20.90
C ARG A 47 -18.02 14.42 -21.82
N PRO A 48 -17.92 13.67 -22.93
CA PRO A 48 -19.08 13.43 -23.77
C PRO A 48 -20.14 12.73 -22.93
N LYS A 49 -21.37 13.28 -22.90
CA LYS A 49 -22.49 12.64 -22.20
C LYS A 49 -22.72 11.24 -22.79
N GLY A 50 -22.66 10.21 -21.97
CA GLY A 50 -22.97 8.83 -22.35
C GLY A 50 -21.78 7.98 -22.79
N VAL A 51 -20.54 8.45 -22.63
CA VAL A 51 -19.34 7.64 -22.81
C VAL A 51 -18.97 7.05 -21.45
N GLU A 52 -19.20 5.76 -21.28
CA GLU A 52 -18.53 5.02 -20.21
C GLU A 52 -17.03 5.02 -20.57
N THR A 53 -16.23 5.72 -19.79
CA THR A 53 -14.78 5.57 -19.84
C THR A 53 -14.44 4.10 -19.68
N ILE A 54 -13.38 3.64 -20.35
CA ILE A 54 -12.75 2.37 -19.97
C ILE A 54 -12.68 2.41 -18.47
N SER A 55 -13.38 1.48 -17.90
CA SER A 55 -13.43 1.39 -16.47
C SER A 55 -11.98 1.31 -16.00
N GLU A 56 -11.64 2.01 -14.93
CA GLU A 56 -10.48 1.76 -14.09
C GLU A 56 -10.17 0.26 -13.96
N LYS A 57 -11.21 -0.57 -14.02
CA LYS A 57 -11.21 -2.01 -14.13
C LYS A 57 -10.33 -2.56 -15.26
N GLN A 58 -10.43 -2.03 -16.49
CA GLN A 58 -9.61 -2.54 -17.60
C GLN A 58 -8.15 -2.12 -17.48
N PHE A 59 -7.90 -1.02 -16.78
CA PHE A 59 -6.57 -0.51 -16.57
C PHE A 59 -5.89 -1.12 -15.34
N ARG A 60 -6.62 -1.27 -14.22
CA ARG A 60 -6.15 -2.04 -13.06
C ARG A 60 -6.03 -3.53 -13.36
N ALA A 61 -6.79 -4.04 -14.35
CA ALA A 61 -6.71 -5.41 -14.84
C ALA A 61 -5.48 -5.69 -15.70
N ASN A 62 -4.77 -4.67 -16.17
CA ASN A 62 -3.50 -4.86 -16.84
C ASN A 62 -2.40 -4.86 -15.77
N TYR A 63 -2.25 -5.99 -15.10
CA TYR A 63 -1.10 -6.24 -14.25
C TYR A 63 0.18 -6.07 -15.07
N PHE A 64 0.99 -5.11 -14.64
CA PHE A 64 2.26 -4.83 -15.28
C PHE A 64 3.29 -5.88 -14.88
N PHE A 65 4.12 -6.27 -15.81
CA PHE A 65 5.20 -7.24 -15.58
C PHE A 65 4.75 -8.65 -15.17
N LYS A 66 3.50 -9.04 -15.45
CA LYS A 66 2.96 -10.37 -15.09
C LYS A 66 3.81 -11.56 -15.53
N ASP A 67 4.58 -11.41 -16.61
CA ASP A 67 5.44 -12.47 -17.15
C ASP A 67 6.76 -12.63 -16.36
N PHE A 68 7.04 -11.75 -15.40
CA PHE A 68 8.28 -11.76 -14.62
C PHE A 68 8.11 -12.30 -13.21
N GLY A 69 6.88 -12.33 -12.70
CA GLY A 69 6.58 -12.75 -11.34
C GLY A 69 7.15 -11.82 -10.27
N ILE A 70 7.06 -12.25 -9.02
CA ILE A 70 7.59 -11.50 -7.88
C ILE A 70 9.10 -11.64 -7.83
N PRO A 71 9.84 -10.55 -7.59
CA PRO A 71 11.25 -10.64 -7.31
C PRO A 71 11.45 -11.46 -6.03
N HIS A 72 12.15 -12.58 -6.13
CA HIS A 72 12.56 -13.31 -4.94
C HIS A 72 13.37 -12.37 -4.04
N PRO A 73 13.00 -12.24 -2.75
CA PRO A 73 13.78 -11.45 -1.82
C PRO A 73 15.23 -11.92 -1.88
N ARG A 74 16.16 -10.99 -2.05
CA ARG A 74 17.58 -11.35 -2.08
C ARG A 74 17.94 -12.04 -0.78
N LYS A 75 18.52 -13.22 -0.84
CA LYS A 75 18.94 -13.99 0.34
C LYS A 75 19.86 -13.14 1.24
N GLY A 76 19.45 -12.98 2.48
CA GLY A 76 20.33 -12.58 3.58
C GLY A 76 20.20 -11.15 4.08
N THR A 77 19.94 -10.99 5.35
CA THR A 77 20.21 -9.83 6.25
C THR A 77 19.41 -8.55 6.07
N ARG A 78 18.32 -8.51 5.33
CA ARG A 78 17.74 -7.25 4.83
C ARG A 78 16.74 -6.53 5.71
N GLN A 79 16.25 -7.10 6.77
CA GLN A 79 15.02 -6.56 7.31
C GLN A 79 15.13 -5.79 8.62
N GLN A 80 16.29 -5.63 9.17
CA GLN A 80 16.42 -4.82 10.37
C GLN A 80 16.68 -3.35 10.07
N ASN A 81 17.50 -3.04 9.08
CA ASN A 81 17.81 -1.67 8.70
C ASN A 81 18.07 -1.60 7.19
N LEU A 82 17.12 -1.10 6.43
CA LEU A 82 17.24 -0.88 4.99
C LEU A 82 17.67 0.54 4.71
N ASN A 83 18.64 0.73 3.84
CA ASN A 83 19.02 2.03 3.29
C ASN A 83 18.39 2.17 1.90
N VAL A 84 17.53 3.14 1.72
CA VAL A 84 16.76 3.38 0.48
C VAL A 84 17.24 4.65 -0.19
N LEU A 85 17.67 4.55 -1.44
CA LEU A 85 17.91 5.70 -2.30
C LEU A 85 16.59 6.12 -2.96
N VAL A 86 16.25 7.39 -2.80
CA VAL A 86 15.05 7.98 -3.40
C VAL A 86 15.46 9.00 -4.45
N LEU A 87 15.10 8.75 -5.70
CA LEU A 87 15.43 9.61 -6.84
C LEU A 87 14.21 10.39 -7.28
N LYS A 88 14.33 11.70 -7.37
CA LYS A 88 13.32 12.58 -7.99
C LYS A 88 13.63 12.74 -9.45
N ALA A 89 12.75 12.30 -10.34
CA ALA A 89 12.93 12.33 -11.78
C ALA A 89 11.84 13.15 -12.47
N GLU A 90 12.21 13.99 -13.42
CA GLU A 90 11.29 14.80 -14.19
C GLU A 90 11.55 14.66 -15.70
N PHE A 91 10.51 14.84 -16.50
CA PHE A 91 10.55 14.70 -17.93
C PHE A 91 10.97 16.01 -18.62
N VAL A 92 11.32 15.92 -19.91
CA VAL A 92 11.44 17.11 -20.76
C VAL A 92 10.11 17.85 -20.74
N GLU A 93 10.16 19.16 -20.46
CA GLU A 93 8.99 20.00 -20.37
C GLU A 93 8.15 19.98 -21.65
N ASP A 94 6.84 19.88 -21.49
CA ASP A 94 5.90 19.96 -22.59
C ASP A 94 4.57 20.65 -22.16
N ASN A 95 3.71 20.87 -23.12
CA ASN A 95 2.37 21.41 -22.89
C ASN A 95 1.29 20.45 -23.40
N ASP A 96 1.58 19.15 -23.40
CA ASP A 96 0.63 18.16 -23.84
C ASP A 96 -0.59 18.10 -22.93
N THR A 97 -1.76 18.04 -23.52
CA THR A 97 -3.02 17.96 -22.77
C THR A 97 -3.35 16.56 -22.29
N LEU A 98 -2.64 15.56 -22.79
CA LEU A 98 -2.77 14.15 -22.36
C LEU A 98 -1.84 13.78 -21.21
N SER A 99 -1.02 14.72 -20.71
CA SER A 99 -0.19 14.57 -19.51
C SER A 99 -0.75 15.39 -18.36
N THR A 100 -0.60 14.92 -17.14
CA THR A 100 -0.76 15.78 -15.95
C THR A 100 0.46 16.68 -15.80
N GLY A 101 0.24 17.94 -15.47
CA GLY A 101 1.33 18.91 -15.34
C GLY A 101 1.98 19.24 -16.69
N ASN A 102 3.27 19.50 -16.69
CA ASN A 102 4.08 19.84 -17.86
C ASN A 102 5.35 18.96 -17.94
N GLY A 103 5.36 17.85 -17.26
CA GLY A 103 6.53 16.96 -17.17
C GLY A 103 7.53 17.34 -16.08
N LYS A 104 7.31 18.44 -15.36
CA LYS A 104 8.14 18.87 -14.23
C LYS A 104 7.45 18.58 -12.90
N MET A 105 8.24 18.42 -11.83
CA MET A 105 7.71 18.33 -10.47
C MET A 105 6.88 19.56 -10.11
N ASP A 106 5.79 19.36 -9.38
CA ASP A 106 4.94 20.50 -8.93
C ASP A 106 5.60 21.25 -7.76
N LEU A 107 6.35 22.28 -8.08
CA LEU A 107 7.00 23.13 -7.10
C LEU A 107 6.09 24.25 -6.53
N ILE A 108 4.81 24.25 -6.88
CA ILE A 108 3.86 25.27 -6.41
C ILE A 108 2.99 24.72 -5.29
N GLY A 109 2.55 23.45 -5.41
CA GLY A 109 1.57 22.88 -4.52
C GLY A 109 0.24 23.64 -4.51
N PHE A 110 -0.66 23.36 -3.60
CA PHE A 110 -1.87 24.15 -3.35
C PHE A 110 -2.45 23.87 -1.96
N GLY A 111 -3.21 24.85 -1.45
CA GLY A 111 -3.68 24.81 -0.08
C GLY A 111 -2.62 25.28 0.92
N THR A 112 -3.05 25.47 2.13
CA THR A 112 -2.24 25.89 3.27
C THR A 112 -2.75 25.21 4.53
N PRO A 113 -2.02 25.19 5.65
CA PRO A 113 -2.49 24.63 6.91
C PRO A 113 -3.84 25.17 7.40
N SER A 114 -4.21 26.39 6.98
CA SER A 114 -5.51 26.99 7.33
C SER A 114 -6.69 26.46 6.52
N ASP A 115 -6.44 25.76 5.42
CA ASP A 115 -7.48 25.29 4.49
C ASP A 115 -8.04 23.92 4.87
N GLY A 116 -7.29 23.11 5.63
CA GLY A 116 -7.73 21.76 6.04
C GLY A 116 -6.65 20.99 6.80
N LEU A 117 -6.94 19.72 7.12
CA LEU A 117 -5.99 18.83 7.79
C LEU A 117 -4.81 18.48 6.88
N PHE A 118 -5.11 18.27 5.61
CA PHE A 118 -4.15 17.93 4.58
C PHE A 118 -4.15 18.99 3.50
N TYR A 119 -2.99 19.27 2.98
CA TYR A 119 -2.81 20.17 1.82
C TYR A 119 -1.62 19.67 0.99
N ASP A 120 -1.54 20.11 -0.24
CA ASP A 120 -0.51 19.68 -1.17
C ASP A 120 0.64 20.71 -1.17
N PRO A 121 1.75 20.46 -0.45
CA PRO A 121 2.86 21.39 -0.43
C PRO A 121 3.60 21.36 -1.78
N PRO A 122 4.51 22.31 -2.05
CA PRO A 122 5.44 22.21 -3.17
C PRO A 122 6.25 20.91 -3.11
N HIS A 123 6.30 20.16 -4.21
CA HIS A 123 6.97 18.87 -4.29
C HIS A 123 8.51 19.01 -4.34
N THR A 124 9.01 19.68 -3.33
CA THR A 124 10.45 19.80 -3.08
C THR A 124 10.99 18.49 -2.50
N ARG A 125 12.31 18.41 -2.31
CA ARG A 125 12.93 17.28 -1.60
C ARG A 125 12.21 16.95 -0.29
N LYS A 126 11.79 17.96 0.47
CA LYS A 126 11.10 17.77 1.75
C LYS A 126 9.76 17.04 1.61
N TYR A 127 9.01 17.26 0.54
CA TYR A 127 7.78 16.55 0.24
C TYR A 127 8.01 15.02 0.17
N PHE A 128 9.07 14.60 -0.51
CA PHE A 128 9.42 13.18 -0.62
C PHE A 128 10.01 12.62 0.68
N GLU A 129 10.76 13.45 1.43
CA GLU A 129 11.22 13.06 2.76
C GLU A 129 10.03 12.74 3.68
N ARG A 130 8.92 13.52 3.65
CA ARG A 130 7.72 13.24 4.42
C ARG A 130 7.01 11.94 4.00
N GLN A 131 6.96 11.65 2.72
CA GLN A 131 6.45 10.36 2.26
C GLN A 131 7.31 9.19 2.76
N MET A 132 8.62 9.35 2.79
CA MET A 132 9.53 8.33 3.31
C MET A 132 9.46 8.21 4.83
N ASP A 133 9.21 9.29 5.58
CA ASP A 133 8.92 9.24 7.02
C ASP A 133 7.66 8.39 7.29
N PHE A 134 6.62 8.58 6.47
CA PHE A 134 5.42 7.75 6.56
C PHE A 134 5.72 6.28 6.25
N LEU A 135 6.43 6.00 5.15
CA LEU A 135 6.82 4.65 4.75
C LEU A 135 7.62 3.93 5.87
N HIS A 136 8.61 4.63 6.44
CA HIS A 136 9.38 4.12 7.58
C HIS A 136 8.47 3.75 8.75
N ASN A 137 7.60 4.68 9.16
CA ASN A 137 6.72 4.48 10.31
C ASN A 137 5.69 3.38 10.07
N TYR A 138 5.17 3.26 8.84
CA TYR A 138 4.25 2.20 8.46
C TYR A 138 4.87 0.81 8.62
N TYR A 139 6.01 0.57 7.98
CA TYR A 139 6.68 -0.74 8.05
C TYR A 139 7.23 -1.04 9.44
N LYS A 140 7.71 -0.02 10.15
CA LYS A 140 8.15 -0.17 11.53
C LYS A 140 7.02 -0.60 12.46
N ALA A 141 5.84 0.00 12.34
CA ALA A 141 4.66 -0.35 13.13
C ALA A 141 4.20 -1.78 12.79
N ASN A 142 4.02 -2.09 11.50
CA ASN A 142 3.53 -3.38 11.04
C ASN A 142 4.47 -4.55 11.34
N SER A 143 5.76 -4.29 11.47
CA SER A 143 6.78 -5.29 11.80
C SER A 143 7.15 -5.32 13.29
N PHE A 144 6.50 -4.55 14.13
CA PHE A 144 6.89 -4.35 15.55
C PHE A 144 8.37 -3.97 15.71
N GLY A 145 8.89 -3.13 14.81
CA GLY A 145 10.26 -2.64 14.81
C GLY A 145 11.28 -3.56 14.14
N HIS A 146 10.89 -4.68 13.55
CA HIS A 146 11.81 -5.54 12.80
C HIS A 146 12.25 -4.94 11.47
N CYS A 147 11.43 -4.11 10.84
CA CYS A 147 11.75 -3.40 9.60
C CYS A 147 11.94 -1.90 9.88
N ASN A 148 13.15 -1.40 9.69
CA ASN A 148 13.48 0.00 9.79
C ASN A 148 14.02 0.48 8.44
N ILE A 149 13.52 1.60 7.95
CA ILE A 149 13.87 2.15 6.64
C ILE A 149 14.57 3.48 6.85
N ASN A 150 15.89 3.51 6.58
CA ASN A 150 16.63 4.75 6.41
C ASN A 150 16.53 5.16 4.94
N TYR A 151 16.54 6.43 4.65
CA TYR A 151 16.42 6.89 3.28
C TYR A 151 17.30 8.11 2.99
N THR A 152 17.64 8.28 1.73
CA THR A 152 18.31 9.47 1.21
C THR A 152 17.60 9.93 -0.05
N VAL A 153 17.05 11.16 -0.01
CA VAL A 153 16.38 11.76 -1.18
C VAL A 153 17.37 12.57 -1.99
N LYS A 154 17.45 12.31 -3.27
CA LYS A 154 18.35 13.00 -4.22
C LYS A 154 17.56 13.58 -5.41
N PRO A 155 18.03 14.68 -6.02
CA PRO A 155 19.24 15.45 -5.67
C PRO A 155 19.09 16.26 -4.38
N ASP A 156 20.25 16.72 -3.83
CA ASP A 156 20.30 17.40 -2.53
C ASP A 156 19.63 18.76 -2.50
N ARG A 157 19.62 19.48 -3.62
CA ARG A 157 18.95 20.80 -3.68
C ARG A 157 17.43 20.63 -3.64
N PRO A 158 16.73 21.44 -2.84
CA PRO A 158 15.32 21.23 -2.55
C PRO A 158 14.41 21.16 -3.78
N THR A 159 14.67 21.98 -4.79
CA THR A 159 13.82 22.12 -5.99
C THR A 159 14.33 21.33 -7.20
N ASP A 160 15.55 20.78 -7.14
CA ASP A 160 16.14 20.08 -8.26
C ASP A 160 15.55 18.67 -8.40
N SER A 161 15.54 18.15 -9.62
CA SER A 161 15.18 16.79 -9.98
C SER A 161 16.13 16.30 -11.08
N TYR A 162 16.30 14.99 -11.20
CA TYR A 162 17.06 14.42 -12.29
C TYR A 162 16.25 14.53 -13.59
N GLN A 163 16.81 15.18 -14.58
CA GLN A 163 16.16 15.41 -15.87
C GLN A 163 16.28 14.15 -16.74
N LEU A 164 15.15 13.53 -17.02
CA LEU A 164 15.07 12.44 -18.00
C LEU A 164 15.24 12.98 -19.44
N PRO A 165 15.78 12.17 -20.38
CA PRO A 165 16.10 12.66 -21.73
C PRO A 165 14.89 12.92 -22.62
N HIS A 166 13.69 12.43 -22.25
CA HIS A 166 12.51 12.51 -23.09
C HIS A 166 11.29 13.09 -22.36
N LYS A 167 10.25 13.43 -23.11
CA LYS A 167 8.92 13.82 -22.61
C LYS A 167 8.20 12.60 -22.02
N MET A 168 7.21 12.85 -21.18
CA MET A 168 6.37 11.79 -20.60
C MET A 168 5.74 10.89 -21.66
N SER A 169 5.26 11.47 -22.77
CA SER A 169 4.68 10.71 -23.89
C SER A 169 5.60 9.68 -24.55
N TYR A 170 6.92 9.83 -24.44
CA TYR A 170 7.88 8.85 -24.95
C TYR A 170 7.88 7.55 -24.12
N TYR A 171 7.61 7.67 -22.84
CA TYR A 171 7.59 6.54 -21.90
C TYR A 171 6.20 5.92 -21.75
N SER A 172 5.17 6.62 -22.23
CA SER A 172 3.79 6.16 -22.17
C SER A 172 3.56 4.98 -23.14
N GLY A 173 2.69 4.07 -22.72
CA GLY A 173 2.19 3.01 -23.60
C GLY A 173 0.91 3.37 -24.34
N PHE A 174 0.49 4.63 -24.31
CA PHE A 174 -0.71 5.07 -25.01
C PHE A 174 -0.60 4.84 -26.52
N ASP A 175 -1.61 4.18 -27.10
CA ASP A 175 -1.69 3.93 -28.54
C ASP A 175 -2.71 4.88 -29.19
N HIS A 176 -3.99 4.75 -28.84
CA HIS A 176 -5.01 5.64 -29.36
C HIS A 176 -6.26 5.68 -28.48
N TYR A 177 -7.07 6.71 -28.70
CA TYR A 177 -8.38 6.89 -28.07
C TYR A 177 -9.45 7.01 -29.16
N ASP A 178 -10.51 6.18 -29.06
CA ASP A 178 -11.67 6.28 -29.93
C ASP A 178 -12.77 7.12 -29.26
N PRO A 179 -12.99 8.36 -29.69
CA PRO A 179 -13.99 9.24 -29.07
C PRO A 179 -15.44 8.80 -29.31
N LYS A 180 -15.68 7.83 -30.21
CA LYS A 180 -17.05 7.32 -30.47
C LYS A 180 -17.44 6.26 -29.47
N THR A 181 -16.49 5.41 -29.08
CA THR A 181 -16.70 4.31 -28.13
C THR A 181 -16.25 4.67 -26.72
N GLY A 182 -15.43 5.70 -26.59
CA GLY A 182 -14.75 6.04 -25.32
C GLY A 182 -13.61 5.10 -24.97
N ILE A 183 -13.21 4.22 -25.90
CA ILE A 183 -12.19 3.22 -25.64
C ILE A 183 -10.80 3.85 -25.82
N VAL A 184 -9.93 3.64 -24.84
CA VAL A 184 -8.50 3.96 -24.88
C VAL A 184 -7.74 2.66 -25.11
N TRP A 185 -6.76 2.70 -25.98
CA TRP A 185 -5.90 1.57 -26.27
C TRP A 185 -4.49 1.85 -25.77
N PHE A 186 -3.95 0.89 -25.01
CA PHE A 186 -2.58 0.90 -24.55
C PHE A 186 -1.82 -0.30 -25.09
N ASN A 187 -0.59 -0.06 -25.45
CA ASN A 187 0.36 -1.12 -25.75
C ASN A 187 1.11 -1.45 -24.45
N THR A 188 0.74 -2.56 -23.82
CA THR A 188 1.31 -3.00 -22.54
C THR A 188 2.83 -3.15 -22.62
N TYR A 189 3.33 -3.76 -23.70
CA TYR A 189 4.79 -3.90 -23.90
C TYR A 189 5.50 -2.54 -23.95
N ALA A 190 4.93 -1.56 -24.66
CA ALA A 190 5.52 -0.22 -24.76
C ALA A 190 5.47 0.50 -23.41
N MET A 191 4.41 0.30 -22.62
CA MET A 191 4.25 0.89 -21.30
C MET A 191 5.26 0.30 -20.30
N GLU A 192 5.37 -1.01 -20.23
CA GLU A 192 6.33 -1.68 -19.36
C GLU A 192 7.78 -1.32 -19.73
N MET A 193 8.09 -1.33 -21.03
CA MET A 193 9.38 -0.84 -21.53
C MET A 193 9.62 0.62 -21.16
N GLY A 194 8.59 1.46 -21.21
CA GLY A 194 8.65 2.87 -20.80
C GLY A 194 8.98 3.02 -19.32
N MET A 195 8.33 2.27 -18.46
CA MET A 195 8.61 2.26 -17.02
C MET A 195 10.04 1.81 -16.71
N VAL A 196 10.49 0.72 -17.35
CA VAL A 196 11.89 0.25 -17.22
C VAL A 196 12.89 1.31 -17.69
N ARG A 197 12.60 2.03 -18.78
CA ARG A 197 13.44 3.13 -19.25
C ARG A 197 13.46 4.31 -18.30
N ILE A 198 12.34 4.70 -17.69
CA ILE A 198 12.33 5.78 -16.69
C ILE A 198 13.31 5.45 -15.57
N VAL A 199 13.26 4.23 -15.04
CA VAL A 199 14.17 3.80 -13.97
C VAL A 199 15.63 3.82 -14.44
N ALA A 200 15.93 3.29 -15.63
CA ALA A 200 17.28 3.28 -16.18
C ALA A 200 17.82 4.70 -16.43
N ASP A 201 17.00 5.57 -17.01
CA ASP A 201 17.37 6.96 -17.31
C ASP A 201 17.53 7.79 -16.01
N ALA A 202 16.70 7.53 -14.99
CA ALA A 202 16.82 8.18 -13.69
C ALA A 202 18.12 7.79 -12.97
N ILE A 203 18.47 6.51 -12.99
CA ILE A 203 19.73 6.02 -12.43
C ILE A 203 20.92 6.59 -13.20
N ALA A 204 20.87 6.58 -14.55
CA ALA A 204 21.93 7.15 -15.37
C ALA A 204 22.12 8.66 -15.15
N ALA A 205 21.03 9.39 -14.89
CA ALA A 205 21.13 10.82 -14.54
C ALA A 205 21.68 11.03 -13.12
N ALA A 206 21.32 10.15 -12.19
CA ALA A 206 21.81 10.19 -10.81
C ALA A 206 23.28 9.74 -10.69
N ASP A 207 23.76 8.89 -11.59
CA ASP A 207 25.16 8.43 -11.64
C ASP A 207 26.15 9.57 -11.99
N LEU A 208 25.64 10.69 -12.49
CA LEU A 208 26.43 11.91 -12.69
C LEU A 208 26.63 12.72 -11.40
N ASP A 209 25.92 12.39 -10.34
CA ASP A 209 26.03 13.02 -9.02
C ASP A 209 27.09 12.28 -8.18
N GLU A 210 28.30 12.82 -8.15
CA GLU A 210 29.43 12.24 -7.42
C GLU A 210 29.19 12.07 -5.89
N THR A 211 28.06 12.56 -5.38
CA THR A 211 27.68 12.41 -3.96
C THR A 211 26.87 11.14 -3.70
N ILE A 212 26.57 10.33 -4.72
CA ILE A 212 25.87 9.08 -4.60
C ILE A 212 26.86 7.92 -4.78
N ASP A 213 26.93 7.07 -3.77
CA ASP A 213 27.52 5.74 -3.89
C ASP A 213 26.37 4.73 -3.85
N PHE A 214 26.06 4.11 -4.98
CA PHE A 214 24.92 3.19 -5.08
C PHE A 214 25.11 1.93 -4.23
N SER A 215 26.35 1.58 -3.89
CA SER A 215 26.65 0.44 -3.00
C SER A 215 26.18 0.63 -1.56
N ASP A 216 25.93 1.87 -1.13
CA ASP A 216 25.41 2.20 0.20
C ASP A 216 23.93 1.87 0.38
N TYR A 217 23.21 1.50 -0.69
CA TYR A 217 21.75 1.35 -0.68
C TYR A 217 21.30 -0.06 -0.97
N ASP A 218 20.31 -0.52 -0.20
CA ASP A 218 19.66 -1.83 -0.34
C ASP A 218 18.51 -1.82 -1.36
N ALA A 219 17.87 -0.67 -1.54
CA ALA A 219 16.73 -0.49 -2.44
C ALA A 219 16.70 0.91 -3.06
N ILE A 220 15.99 1.04 -4.18
CA ILE A 220 15.80 2.31 -4.89
C ILE A 220 14.30 2.55 -5.11
N ILE A 221 13.86 3.78 -4.89
CA ILE A 221 12.55 4.29 -5.28
C ILE A 221 12.78 5.44 -6.23
N VAL A 222 12.13 5.42 -7.38
CA VAL A 222 12.12 6.53 -8.34
C VAL A 222 10.75 7.18 -8.30
N PHE A 223 10.68 8.45 -7.87
CA PHE A 223 9.49 9.26 -8.01
C PHE A 223 9.58 10.06 -9.32
N HIS A 224 8.59 9.89 -10.17
CA HIS A 224 8.48 10.65 -11.43
C HIS A 224 7.46 11.77 -11.30
N ALA A 225 7.67 12.85 -12.07
CA ALA A 225 6.73 13.96 -12.16
C ALA A 225 5.38 13.51 -12.76
N GLY A 226 4.30 14.13 -12.31
CA GLY A 226 2.94 13.86 -12.77
C GLY A 226 2.18 12.90 -11.88
N THR A 227 1.04 12.46 -12.38
CA THR A 227 0.07 11.68 -11.61
C THR A 227 0.11 10.21 -12.01
N LEU A 228 -0.36 9.37 -11.11
CA LEU A 228 -0.60 7.95 -11.29
C LEU A 228 -1.61 7.70 -12.42
N LEU A 229 -1.21 7.00 -13.49
CA LEU A 229 -2.07 6.72 -14.64
C LEU A 229 -3.35 5.96 -14.23
N GLN A 230 -3.26 5.03 -13.28
CA GLN A 230 -4.38 4.24 -12.79
C GLN A 230 -5.56 5.12 -12.29
N THR A 231 -5.30 6.35 -11.90
CA THR A 231 -6.33 7.29 -11.46
C THR A 231 -6.61 8.40 -12.47
N SER A 232 -5.60 8.81 -13.24
CA SER A 232 -5.69 9.95 -14.15
C SER A 232 -6.33 9.62 -15.50
N ILE A 233 -6.48 8.33 -15.82
CA ILE A 233 -7.11 7.88 -17.07
C ILE A 233 -8.55 8.44 -17.24
N ASN A 234 -9.29 8.57 -16.17
CA ASN A 234 -10.64 9.13 -16.16
C ASN A 234 -10.67 10.64 -16.50
N PHE A 235 -9.52 11.31 -16.48
CA PHE A 235 -9.32 12.70 -16.83
C PHE A 235 -8.64 12.90 -18.20
N TYR A 236 -8.61 11.83 -19.01
CA TYR A 236 -7.97 11.83 -20.34
C TYR A 236 -6.47 12.18 -20.30
N ARG A 237 -5.77 11.77 -19.22
CA ARG A 237 -4.33 11.93 -19.07
C ARG A 237 -3.60 10.65 -19.48
N PHE A 238 -3.69 10.30 -20.75
CA PHE A 238 -3.24 9.00 -21.28
C PHE A 238 -1.73 8.85 -21.38
N PHE A 239 -0.97 9.94 -21.24
CA PHE A 239 0.48 9.90 -21.22
C PHE A 239 1.08 9.80 -19.81
N ASP A 240 0.24 9.91 -18.76
CA ASP A 240 0.70 9.67 -17.41
C ASP A 240 1.25 8.26 -17.27
N ILE A 241 2.14 8.07 -16.31
CA ILE A 241 2.85 6.82 -16.10
C ILE A 241 2.24 6.09 -14.89
N PRO A 242 2.02 4.77 -14.95
CA PRO A 242 1.58 4.02 -13.80
C PRO A 242 2.69 3.92 -12.74
N SER A 243 2.29 3.79 -11.47
CA SER A 243 3.20 3.29 -10.44
C SER A 243 3.24 1.76 -10.52
N ALA A 244 4.42 1.20 -10.39
CA ALA A 244 4.64 -0.24 -10.34
C ALA A 244 6.07 -0.53 -9.85
N THR A 245 6.27 -1.70 -9.27
CA THR A 245 7.62 -2.17 -8.97
C THR A 245 8.19 -2.93 -10.16
N ILE A 246 9.34 -2.48 -10.66
CA ILE A 246 10.05 -3.10 -11.77
C ILE A 246 10.71 -4.40 -11.27
N PRO A 247 10.29 -5.58 -11.73
CA PRO A 247 10.76 -6.85 -11.21
C PRO A 247 12.13 -7.26 -11.74
N ALA A 248 12.71 -8.27 -11.12
CA ALA A 248 13.93 -8.91 -11.61
C ALA A 248 13.71 -9.47 -13.03
N GLY A 249 14.71 -9.30 -13.90
CA GLY A 249 14.62 -9.75 -15.29
C GLY A 249 13.99 -8.75 -16.27
N ALA A 250 13.23 -7.76 -15.80
CA ALA A 250 12.63 -6.75 -16.69
C ALA A 250 13.69 -5.93 -17.47
N LEU A 251 14.80 -5.59 -16.81
CA LEU A 251 15.93 -4.91 -17.48
C LEU A 251 16.47 -5.73 -18.65
N GLU A 252 16.68 -7.03 -18.45
CA GLU A 252 17.21 -7.91 -19.51
C GLU A 252 16.20 -8.06 -20.66
N TYR A 253 14.94 -8.24 -20.34
CA TYR A 253 13.89 -8.44 -21.35
C TYR A 253 13.64 -7.19 -22.20
N TYR A 254 13.54 -6.00 -21.58
CA TYR A 254 13.19 -4.76 -22.27
C TYR A 254 14.40 -3.99 -22.79
N LEU A 255 15.55 -4.05 -22.11
CA LEU A 255 16.74 -3.28 -22.45
C LEU A 255 17.93 -4.14 -22.92
N GLY A 256 17.82 -5.46 -22.80
CA GLY A 256 18.89 -6.40 -23.18
C GLY A 256 20.07 -6.41 -22.21
N VAL A 257 19.91 -5.86 -21.00
CA VAL A 257 20.94 -5.81 -19.96
C VAL A 257 20.37 -6.30 -18.62
N PRO A 258 21.04 -7.22 -17.90
CA PRO A 258 20.50 -7.77 -16.64
C PRO A 258 20.65 -6.82 -15.45
N TYR A 259 21.37 -5.71 -15.60
CA TYR A 259 21.62 -4.70 -14.57
C TYR A 259 21.97 -3.36 -15.22
N ILE A 260 21.84 -2.30 -14.44
CA ILE A 260 22.31 -0.95 -14.80
C ILE A 260 23.69 -0.78 -14.18
N ILE A 261 24.64 -0.26 -14.97
CA ILE A 261 25.99 0.04 -14.50
C ILE A 261 26.01 1.45 -13.92
N ALA A 262 26.60 1.61 -12.76
CA ALA A 262 26.78 2.88 -12.08
C ALA A 262 28.17 2.99 -11.44
N ASN A 263 28.50 4.14 -10.83
CA ASN A 263 29.78 4.43 -10.20
C ASN A 263 30.98 4.17 -11.14
N ASN A 264 30.90 4.71 -12.37
CA ASN A 264 31.93 4.54 -13.41
C ASN A 264 32.25 3.07 -13.75
N GLY A 265 31.29 2.17 -13.60
CA GLY A 265 31.44 0.75 -13.90
C GLY A 265 31.80 -0.14 -12.72
N GLU A 266 31.86 0.42 -11.52
CA GLU A 266 32.19 -0.32 -10.30
C GLU A 266 30.96 -1.02 -9.70
N ASP A 267 29.75 -0.43 -9.86
CA ASP A 267 28.51 -0.97 -9.32
C ASP A 267 27.56 -1.50 -10.38
N THR A 268 26.77 -2.49 -9.97
CA THR A 268 25.68 -3.05 -10.75
C THR A 268 24.38 -2.98 -9.98
N ILE A 269 23.40 -2.24 -10.52
CA ILE A 269 22.07 -2.07 -9.93
C ILE A 269 21.12 -3.05 -10.56
N GLN A 270 20.44 -3.83 -9.75
CA GLN A 270 19.45 -4.81 -10.17
C GLN A 270 18.07 -4.46 -9.59
N CYS A 271 17.01 -4.86 -10.28
CA CYS A 271 15.66 -4.85 -9.73
C CYS A 271 15.48 -5.89 -8.59
N PRO A 272 14.48 -5.70 -7.67
CA PRO A 272 13.34 -4.80 -7.83
C PRO A 272 13.64 -3.33 -7.52
N ILE A 273 12.94 -2.44 -8.24
CA ILE A 273 13.00 -0.98 -8.05
C ILE A 273 11.59 -0.44 -8.13
N SER A 274 11.12 0.29 -7.11
CA SER A 274 9.82 0.93 -7.16
C SER A 274 9.84 2.18 -8.02
N LEU A 275 8.86 2.29 -8.92
CA LEU A 275 8.56 3.49 -9.69
C LEU A 275 7.23 4.05 -9.20
N CYS A 276 7.25 5.24 -8.63
CA CYS A 276 6.09 5.90 -8.05
C CYS A 276 5.86 7.27 -8.68
N SER A 277 4.61 7.69 -8.79
CA SER A 277 4.27 9.06 -9.19
C SER A 277 4.40 10.03 -8.03
N GLU A 278 4.64 11.30 -8.34
CA GLU A 278 4.65 12.36 -7.31
C GLU A 278 3.27 12.60 -6.69
N MET A 279 2.18 12.30 -7.42
CA MET A 279 0.79 12.49 -6.99
C MET A 279 -0.06 11.27 -7.27
N ALA A 280 -1.05 11.01 -6.42
CA ALA A 280 -1.97 9.90 -6.62
C ALA A 280 -3.16 10.21 -7.54
N ARG A 281 -3.65 11.47 -7.58
CA ARG A 281 -4.86 11.83 -8.36
C ARG A 281 -4.79 13.26 -8.92
N VAL A 282 -5.37 13.43 -10.10
CA VAL A 282 -5.42 14.72 -10.80
C VAL A 282 -6.49 15.65 -10.24
N ASP A 283 -7.65 15.13 -9.87
CA ASP A 283 -8.84 15.87 -9.45
C ASP A 283 -8.82 16.25 -7.97
N GLN A 284 -7.88 15.65 -7.28
CA GLN A 284 -7.74 15.76 -5.85
C GLN A 284 -6.26 15.96 -5.61
N TYR A 285 -5.92 17.06 -4.95
CA TYR A 285 -4.58 17.04 -4.41
C TYR A 285 -4.54 15.88 -3.43
N MET A 286 -3.58 15.05 -3.59
CA MET A 286 -3.40 13.95 -2.67
C MET A 286 -2.15 14.23 -1.90
N VAL A 287 -2.26 13.90 -0.65
CA VAL A 287 -1.16 13.81 0.29
C VAL A 287 -0.23 12.71 -0.20
N GLY A 288 0.48 12.99 -1.27
CA GLY A 288 1.32 12.03 -1.94
C GLY A 288 0.60 10.74 -2.34
N ALA A 289 1.31 9.85 -2.92
CA ALA A 289 0.84 8.50 -3.22
C ALA A 289 1.18 7.55 -2.05
N LEU A 290 0.86 7.92 -0.79
CA LEU A 290 1.32 7.19 0.40
C LEU A 290 0.93 5.72 0.36
N GLY A 291 -0.36 5.41 0.16
CA GLY A 291 -0.83 4.03 0.06
C GLY A 291 -0.18 3.28 -1.10
N THR A 292 -0.04 3.93 -2.27
CA THR A 292 0.63 3.35 -3.43
C THR A 292 2.12 3.12 -3.16
N THR A 293 2.82 4.11 -2.59
CA THR A 293 4.26 3.97 -2.28
C THR A 293 4.52 2.84 -1.28
N VAL A 294 3.65 2.69 -0.28
CA VAL A 294 3.72 1.59 0.69
C VAL A 294 3.49 0.24 -0.01
N HIS A 295 2.48 0.14 -0.88
CA HIS A 295 2.18 -1.06 -1.66
C HIS A 295 3.36 -1.45 -2.55
N GLU A 296 3.86 -0.52 -3.37
CA GLU A 296 4.98 -0.78 -4.26
C GLU A 296 6.25 -1.18 -3.51
N PHE A 297 6.49 -0.59 -2.34
CA PHE A 297 7.61 -0.99 -1.51
C PHE A 297 7.41 -2.40 -0.89
N GLY A 298 6.17 -2.82 -0.68
CA GLY A 298 5.84 -4.20 -0.31
C GLY A 298 6.40 -5.21 -1.31
N HIS A 299 6.30 -4.94 -2.60
CA HIS A 299 6.92 -5.76 -3.64
C HIS A 299 8.45 -5.76 -3.58
N VAL A 300 9.08 -4.65 -3.22
CA VAL A 300 10.55 -4.61 -2.98
C VAL A 300 10.94 -5.52 -1.83
N LEU A 301 10.09 -5.66 -0.82
CA LEU A 301 10.28 -6.60 0.29
C LEU A 301 9.93 -8.06 -0.09
N GLY A 302 9.30 -8.27 -1.25
CA GLY A 302 8.94 -9.59 -1.78
C GLY A 302 7.49 -9.99 -1.52
N LEU A 303 6.63 -9.09 -1.08
CA LEU A 303 5.20 -9.39 -0.93
C LEU A 303 4.52 -9.49 -2.31
N PRO A 304 3.63 -10.45 -2.51
CA PRO A 304 2.82 -10.58 -3.72
C PRO A 304 1.60 -9.67 -3.66
N ASP A 305 0.95 -9.46 -4.80
CA ASP A 305 -0.40 -8.93 -4.83
C ASP A 305 -1.39 -9.89 -4.17
N LEU A 306 -2.28 -9.33 -3.34
CA LEU A 306 -3.35 -10.08 -2.69
C LEU A 306 -4.72 -9.83 -3.34
N TYR A 307 -4.74 -9.33 -4.56
CA TYR A 307 -5.89 -9.33 -5.46
C TYR A 307 -5.63 -10.26 -6.65
N ASP A 308 -6.66 -10.64 -7.38
CA ASP A 308 -6.50 -11.45 -8.60
C ASP A 308 -5.97 -10.56 -9.73
N VAL A 309 -4.69 -10.72 -10.06
CA VAL A 309 -4.01 -9.99 -11.14
C VAL A 309 -4.65 -10.22 -12.53
N THR A 310 -5.54 -11.20 -12.66
CA THR A 310 -6.36 -11.42 -13.86
C THR A 310 -7.75 -10.78 -13.77
N SER A 311 -8.03 -10.04 -12.70
CA SER A 311 -9.27 -9.27 -12.46
C SER A 311 -10.55 -10.09 -12.48
N ARG A 312 -10.52 -11.29 -11.91
CA ARG A 312 -11.71 -12.12 -11.71
C ARG A 312 -12.26 -12.00 -10.29
N SER A 313 -11.42 -11.58 -9.34
CA SER A 313 -11.79 -11.39 -7.94
C SER A 313 -11.06 -10.20 -7.32
N ASN A 314 -11.55 -9.70 -6.19
CA ASN A 314 -10.91 -8.62 -5.43
C ASN A 314 -9.88 -9.15 -4.42
N GLY A 315 -9.63 -10.45 -4.40
CA GLY A 315 -8.65 -11.07 -3.52
C GLY A 315 -9.02 -10.99 -2.05
N VAL A 316 -8.37 -10.11 -1.30
CA VAL A 316 -8.57 -9.93 0.15
C VAL A 316 -9.20 -8.58 0.52
N GLY A 317 -9.65 -7.82 -0.47
CA GLY A 317 -10.26 -6.51 -0.23
C GLY A 317 -9.33 -5.53 0.49
N ALA A 318 -9.91 -4.69 1.35
CA ALA A 318 -9.18 -3.66 2.09
C ALA A 318 -8.40 -4.20 3.30
N PHE A 319 -8.49 -5.48 3.59
CA PHE A 319 -7.87 -6.03 4.81
C PHE A 319 -6.35 -6.20 4.73
N ASP A 320 -5.74 -5.85 3.60
CA ASP A 320 -4.29 -5.77 3.43
C ASP A 320 -3.89 -4.66 2.45
N ILE A 321 -2.71 -4.05 2.67
CA ILE A 321 -2.12 -3.07 1.75
C ILE A 321 -1.86 -3.66 0.37
N MET A 322 -1.50 -4.95 0.28
CA MET A 322 -1.26 -5.66 -0.99
C MET A 322 -2.57 -6.07 -1.68
N GLY A 323 -3.72 -5.88 -1.03
CA GLY A 323 -5.05 -5.90 -1.61
C GLY A 323 -5.49 -4.49 -2.04
N THR A 324 -6.70 -4.09 -1.64
CA THR A 324 -7.22 -2.74 -1.88
C THR A 324 -7.03 -1.80 -0.69
N GLY A 325 -6.35 -2.24 0.37
CA GLY A 325 -6.11 -1.48 1.59
C GLY A 325 -5.29 -0.21 1.41
N GLY A 326 -4.55 -0.09 0.29
CA GLY A 326 -3.84 1.13 -0.08
C GLY A 326 -4.75 2.32 -0.44
N TRP A 327 -6.05 2.08 -0.64
CA TRP A 327 -7.01 3.07 -1.10
C TRP A 327 -8.11 3.39 -0.10
N VAL A 328 -8.02 2.90 1.14
CA VAL A 328 -9.01 3.22 2.18
C VAL A 328 -8.92 4.70 2.56
N GLY A 329 -10.06 5.27 2.94
CA GLY A 329 -10.18 6.68 3.31
C GLY A 329 -11.63 7.09 3.51
N MET A 330 -11.85 8.37 3.78
CA MET A 330 -13.18 8.97 3.94
C MET A 330 -13.25 10.25 3.10
N TRP A 331 -13.23 10.06 1.79
CA TRP A 331 -13.20 11.19 0.85
C TRP A 331 -14.30 12.22 1.11
N ASP A 332 -15.54 11.77 1.26
CA ASP A 332 -16.68 12.67 1.55
C ASP A 332 -16.52 13.44 2.86
N ALA A 333 -15.68 12.95 3.77
CA ALA A 333 -15.35 13.62 5.03
C ALA A 333 -14.07 14.46 4.94
N GLY A 334 -13.42 14.54 3.79
CA GLY A 334 -12.19 15.32 3.58
C GLY A 334 -10.93 14.63 4.09
N VAL A 335 -10.92 13.31 4.13
CA VAL A 335 -9.72 12.49 4.38
C VAL A 335 -9.41 11.72 3.10
N PRO A 336 -8.36 12.09 2.38
CA PRO A 336 -8.04 11.49 1.09
C PRO A 336 -7.79 9.98 1.18
N GLU A 337 -8.31 9.24 0.20
CA GLU A 337 -8.01 7.81 0.03
C GLU A 337 -6.50 7.61 -0.07
N GLY A 338 -5.98 6.56 0.59
CA GLY A 338 -4.56 6.23 0.60
C GLY A 338 -3.68 7.11 1.50
N SER A 339 -4.25 8.13 2.18
CA SER A 339 -3.49 8.93 3.15
C SER A 339 -3.18 8.18 4.45
N ILE A 340 -4.04 7.24 4.82
CA ILE A 340 -3.86 6.33 5.95
C ILE A 340 -4.30 4.94 5.47
N PRO A 341 -3.42 4.20 4.78
CA PRO A 341 -3.72 2.87 4.25
C PRO A 341 -3.87 1.84 5.37
N ALA A 342 -4.53 0.71 5.07
CA ALA A 342 -4.69 -0.39 6.02
C ALA A 342 -3.37 -1.04 6.42
N ASN A 343 -3.36 -1.69 7.57
CA ASN A 343 -2.24 -2.51 8.02
C ASN A 343 -2.00 -3.73 7.11
N LEU A 344 -0.82 -4.31 7.21
CA LEU A 344 -0.53 -5.66 6.73
C LEU A 344 -1.40 -6.69 7.48
N CYS A 345 -1.94 -7.67 6.77
CA CYS A 345 -2.73 -8.73 7.39
C CYS A 345 -1.86 -9.77 8.12
N ALA A 346 -2.52 -10.71 8.78
CA ALA A 346 -1.83 -11.80 9.47
C ALA A 346 -0.87 -12.56 8.54
N TRP A 347 -1.27 -12.86 7.31
CA TRP A 347 -0.41 -13.63 6.40
C TRP A 347 0.80 -12.83 5.93
N THR A 348 0.65 -11.56 5.57
CA THR A 348 1.79 -10.72 5.14
C THR A 348 2.81 -10.51 6.25
N ARG A 349 2.37 -10.40 7.50
CA ARG A 349 3.27 -10.40 8.66
C ARG A 349 3.88 -11.77 8.94
N TYR A 350 3.13 -12.86 8.71
CA TYR A 350 3.62 -14.24 8.83
C TYR A 350 4.61 -14.58 7.71
N PHE A 351 4.49 -13.96 6.53
CA PHE A 351 5.34 -14.20 5.37
C PHE A 351 6.84 -14.07 5.71
N PHE A 352 7.20 -13.03 6.45
CA PHE A 352 8.59 -12.79 6.83
C PHE A 352 9.06 -13.78 7.89
N GLY A 353 10.11 -14.53 7.55
CA GLY A 353 10.69 -15.58 8.38
C GLY A 353 10.03 -16.95 8.23
N HIS A 354 8.84 -17.06 7.62
CA HIS A 354 8.18 -18.35 7.35
C HIS A 354 8.28 -18.75 5.88
N TYR A 355 8.16 -17.81 4.95
CA TYR A 355 8.39 -18.05 3.51
C TYR A 355 9.72 -17.45 3.03
N THR A 356 10.38 -16.66 3.84
CA THR A 356 11.68 -16.05 3.57
C THR A 356 12.74 -16.55 4.54
N ASN A 357 14.01 -16.25 4.27
CA ASN A 357 15.10 -16.50 5.23
C ASN A 357 15.36 -15.30 6.17
N ASP A 358 14.43 -14.37 6.24
CA ASP A 358 14.52 -13.18 7.05
C ASP A 358 14.12 -13.46 8.51
N PRO A 359 14.43 -12.57 9.45
CA PRO A 359 13.91 -12.66 10.81
C PRO A 359 12.38 -12.66 10.82
N VAL A 360 11.80 -13.50 11.66
CA VAL A 360 10.33 -13.58 11.84
C VAL A 360 9.81 -12.27 12.42
N TRP A 361 8.82 -11.68 11.77
CA TRP A 361 8.16 -10.48 12.28
C TRP A 361 7.15 -10.80 13.38
N VAL A 362 6.30 -11.79 13.13
CA VAL A 362 5.28 -12.22 14.08
C VAL A 362 5.27 -13.74 14.16
N GLU A 363 5.50 -14.26 15.36
CA GLU A 363 5.39 -15.70 15.61
C GLU A 363 3.96 -16.03 16.06
N PRO A 364 3.20 -16.83 15.29
CA PRO A 364 1.85 -17.21 15.67
C PRO A 364 1.86 -18.21 16.82
N VAL A 365 0.88 -18.13 17.70
CA VAL A 365 0.60 -19.22 18.62
C VAL A 365 -0.12 -20.35 17.88
N VAL A 366 0.48 -21.54 17.87
CA VAL A 366 -0.10 -22.70 17.18
C VAL A 366 -1.04 -23.44 18.11
N VAL A 367 -2.31 -23.59 17.69
CA VAL A 367 -3.35 -24.28 18.45
C VAL A 367 -3.69 -25.59 17.73
N THR A 368 -3.43 -26.72 18.41
CA THR A 368 -3.68 -28.07 17.90
C THR A 368 -4.57 -28.91 18.81
N ASN A 369 -4.97 -28.37 19.96
CA ASN A 369 -5.81 -29.02 20.96
C ASN A 369 -6.99 -28.12 21.32
N PRO A 370 -8.08 -28.70 21.86
CA PRO A 370 -9.20 -27.91 22.35
C PRO A 370 -8.77 -26.92 23.44
N GLU A 371 -9.23 -25.68 23.29
CA GLU A 371 -8.99 -24.59 24.24
C GLU A 371 -10.32 -23.87 24.51
N SER A 372 -10.73 -23.86 25.77
CA SER A 372 -12.03 -23.29 26.15
C SER A 372 -12.03 -21.76 26.20
N LEU A 373 -10.86 -21.16 26.32
CA LEU A 373 -10.71 -19.70 26.36
C LEU A 373 -9.30 -19.31 25.89
N LEU A 374 -9.25 -18.64 24.78
CA LEU A 374 -8.07 -17.96 24.25
C LEU A 374 -8.37 -16.47 24.13
N THR A 375 -7.34 -15.64 24.15
CA THR A 375 -7.46 -14.21 23.95
C THR A 375 -6.56 -13.79 22.79
N LEU A 376 -7.12 -13.05 21.84
CA LEU A 376 -6.42 -12.51 20.69
C LEU A 376 -6.41 -10.98 20.82
N ARG A 377 -5.22 -10.42 20.84
CA ARG A 377 -5.01 -8.99 20.94
C ARG A 377 -5.11 -8.33 19.57
N ALA A 378 -5.53 -7.06 19.57
CA ALA A 378 -5.54 -6.26 18.34
C ALA A 378 -4.18 -6.26 17.66
N ALA A 379 -4.20 -6.42 16.35
CA ALA A 379 -3.02 -6.61 15.53
C ALA A 379 -2.05 -5.41 15.56
N GLU A 380 -2.56 -4.24 15.88
CA GLU A 380 -1.82 -2.97 15.95
C GLU A 380 -1.09 -2.78 17.30
N VAL A 381 -1.49 -3.51 18.32
CA VAL A 381 -0.94 -3.29 19.69
C VAL A 381 0.38 -4.00 19.87
N ASP A 382 1.42 -3.24 20.15
CA ASP A 382 2.77 -3.77 20.37
C ASP A 382 2.79 -4.88 21.46
N THR A 383 3.49 -5.96 21.14
CA THR A 383 3.66 -7.13 22.02
C THR A 383 4.51 -6.86 23.26
N THR A 384 5.26 -5.77 23.29
CA THR A 384 6.15 -5.42 24.40
C THR A 384 5.43 -4.82 25.59
N GLN A 385 4.13 -4.52 25.48
CA GLN A 385 3.36 -3.92 26.57
C GLN A 385 3.20 -4.92 27.74
N PRO A 386 3.62 -4.56 28.97
CA PRO A 386 3.53 -5.46 30.12
C PRO A 386 2.08 -5.79 30.49
N GLY A 387 1.81 -7.07 30.75
CA GLY A 387 0.52 -7.52 31.34
C GLY A 387 -0.59 -7.77 30.35
N ILE A 388 -0.37 -7.60 29.05
CA ILE A 388 -1.32 -7.96 27.97
C ILE A 388 -0.90 -9.30 27.38
N ALA A 389 -1.87 -10.17 27.03
CA ALA A 389 -1.59 -11.43 26.32
C ALA A 389 -0.81 -11.15 25.04
N ASN A 390 0.28 -11.90 24.82
CA ASN A 390 1.20 -11.67 23.70
C ASN A 390 0.74 -12.34 22.38
N GLN A 391 -0.55 -12.54 22.20
CA GLN A 391 -1.10 -13.28 21.08
C GLN A 391 -1.77 -12.32 20.11
N THR A 392 -1.03 -11.87 19.11
CA THR A 392 -1.57 -11.05 18.00
C THR A 392 -1.96 -11.89 16.80
N MET A 393 -1.51 -13.16 16.75
CA MET A 393 -1.78 -14.09 15.66
C MET A 393 -1.91 -15.52 16.20
N ILE A 394 -2.94 -16.24 15.72
CA ILE A 394 -3.16 -17.65 16.01
C ILE A 394 -3.06 -18.43 14.70
N LYS A 395 -2.38 -19.57 14.73
CA LYS A 395 -2.31 -20.52 13.61
C LYS A 395 -2.98 -21.84 14.03
N ILE A 396 -3.95 -22.30 13.24
CA ILE A 396 -4.67 -23.56 13.46
C ILE A 396 -4.47 -24.45 12.24
N PRO A 397 -3.56 -25.45 12.28
CA PRO A 397 -3.37 -26.39 11.19
C PRO A 397 -4.61 -27.28 10.98
N VAL A 398 -5.04 -27.47 9.73
CA VAL A 398 -6.11 -28.40 9.36
C VAL A 398 -5.61 -29.53 8.48
N SER A 399 -4.50 -29.35 7.79
CA SER A 399 -3.78 -30.41 7.06
C SER A 399 -2.27 -30.17 7.15
N SER A 400 -1.47 -30.90 6.35
CA SER A 400 -0.03 -30.68 6.26
C SER A 400 0.33 -29.38 5.52
N THR A 401 -0.60 -28.82 4.73
CA THR A 401 -0.38 -27.67 3.85
C THR A 401 -1.44 -26.59 3.99
N GLU A 402 -2.55 -26.88 4.68
CA GLU A 402 -3.60 -25.90 4.94
C GLU A 402 -3.70 -25.57 6.43
N PHE A 403 -3.93 -24.32 6.72
CA PHE A 403 -4.16 -23.82 8.08
C PHE A 403 -4.98 -22.55 8.06
N PHE A 404 -5.61 -22.25 9.19
CA PHE A 404 -6.21 -20.95 9.41
C PHE A 404 -5.25 -20.06 10.19
N LEU A 405 -5.16 -18.79 9.77
CA LEU A 405 -4.61 -17.71 10.59
C LEU A 405 -5.76 -16.87 11.11
N MET A 406 -5.64 -16.42 12.35
CA MET A 406 -6.60 -15.52 12.98
C MET A 406 -5.88 -14.28 13.50
N GLU A 407 -6.48 -13.13 13.27
CA GLU A 407 -6.06 -11.85 13.82
C GLU A 407 -7.26 -11.04 14.31
N ASN A 408 -7.02 -10.15 15.26
CA ASN A 408 -8.00 -9.21 15.74
C ASN A 408 -7.73 -7.83 15.12
N ARG A 409 -8.61 -7.36 14.25
CA ARG A 409 -8.51 -6.06 13.56
C ARG A 409 -9.44 -5.05 14.23
N GLN A 410 -8.90 -3.89 14.59
CA GLN A 410 -9.65 -2.84 15.28
C GLN A 410 -9.49 -1.52 14.54
N GLN A 411 -10.62 -0.88 14.18
CA GLN A 411 -10.62 0.45 13.59
C GLN A 411 -10.14 1.53 14.56
N ASP A 412 -10.33 1.31 15.84
CA ASP A 412 -10.02 2.27 16.91
C ASP A 412 -9.78 1.52 18.21
N ILE A 413 -8.53 1.31 18.56
CA ILE A 413 -8.14 0.60 19.79
C ILE A 413 -8.51 1.35 21.07
N LYS A 414 -8.76 2.65 20.99
CA LYS A 414 -9.17 3.49 22.13
C LYS A 414 -10.67 3.63 22.26
N GLN A 415 -11.45 3.14 21.30
CA GLN A 415 -12.91 3.19 21.23
C GLN A 415 -13.48 4.62 21.41
N LYS A 416 -12.86 5.60 20.76
CA LYS A 416 -13.24 7.02 20.81
C LYS A 416 -13.68 7.58 19.46
N ASP A 417 -13.74 6.74 18.43
CA ASP A 417 -13.94 7.14 17.04
C ASP A 417 -12.93 8.20 16.56
N THR A 418 -11.70 8.13 17.09
CA THR A 418 -10.65 9.11 16.81
C THR A 418 -9.28 8.46 16.75
N ILE A 419 -8.49 8.85 15.76
CA ILE A 419 -7.05 8.57 15.73
C ILE A 419 -6.23 9.87 15.79
N ILE A 420 -5.01 9.73 16.23
CA ILE A 420 -4.04 10.82 16.26
C ILE A 420 -3.02 10.59 15.16
N VAL A 421 -2.85 11.61 14.33
CA VAL A 421 -1.91 11.60 13.21
C VAL A 421 -0.97 12.78 13.37
N ASP A 422 0.32 12.53 13.31
CA ASP A 422 1.29 13.62 13.20
C ASP A 422 1.45 13.96 11.71
N VAL A 423 1.22 15.23 11.38
CA VAL A 423 1.24 15.77 10.02
C VAL A 423 2.37 16.78 9.91
N GLU A 424 3.18 16.66 8.88
CA GLU A 424 4.22 17.63 8.56
C GLU A 424 4.02 18.13 7.12
N ASP A 425 3.98 19.46 6.97
CA ASP A 425 3.75 20.09 5.67
C ASP A 425 2.51 19.56 4.92
N GLY A 426 1.44 19.26 5.65
CA GLY A 426 0.19 18.73 5.09
C GLY A 426 0.19 17.21 4.84
N ILE A 427 1.28 16.51 5.12
CA ILE A 427 1.45 15.08 4.85
C ILE A 427 1.48 14.31 6.16
N PRO A 428 0.67 13.25 6.32
CA PRO A 428 0.83 12.31 7.42
C PRO A 428 2.23 11.72 7.46
N VAL A 429 2.86 11.73 8.63
CA VAL A 429 4.18 11.11 8.82
C VAL A 429 4.16 10.01 9.86
N TYR A 430 3.20 10.05 10.79
CA TYR A 430 3.07 9.05 11.84
C TYR A 430 1.62 8.91 12.28
N VAL A 431 1.19 7.67 12.52
CA VAL A 431 -0.11 7.33 13.09
C VAL A 431 0.11 6.73 14.47
N ASP A 432 -0.51 7.34 15.49
CA ASP A 432 -0.33 6.93 16.89
C ASP A 432 -0.83 5.50 17.11
N TYR A 433 -0.06 4.69 17.82
CA TYR A 433 -0.28 3.25 18.04
C TYR A 433 -0.30 2.38 16.77
N GLY A 434 0.03 2.92 15.59
CA GLY A 434 -0.07 2.17 14.34
C GLY A 434 -1.51 1.86 13.93
N GLU A 435 -2.48 2.71 14.34
CA GLU A 435 -3.92 2.56 14.03
C GLU A 435 -4.21 2.86 12.54
N PHE A 436 -3.50 2.20 11.64
CA PHE A 436 -3.72 2.34 10.20
C PHE A 436 -5.07 1.73 9.76
N ASP A 437 -5.66 0.83 10.56
CA ASP A 437 -6.96 0.20 10.27
C ASP A 437 -8.18 1.09 10.51
N PHE A 438 -7.98 2.36 10.85
CA PHE A 438 -9.08 3.27 11.21
C PHE A 438 -10.17 3.37 10.14
N PHE A 439 -9.81 3.24 8.86
CA PHE A 439 -10.74 3.30 7.73
C PHE A 439 -11.16 1.93 7.20
N LEU A 440 -10.82 0.84 7.87
CA LEU A 440 -11.38 -0.47 7.53
C LEU A 440 -12.92 -0.48 7.64
N PRO A 441 -13.59 -1.41 6.96
CA PRO A 441 -15.05 -1.52 7.01
C PRO A 441 -15.60 -1.81 8.41
N GLY A 442 -14.82 -2.50 9.27
CA GLY A 442 -15.26 -2.90 10.60
C GLY A 442 -14.15 -3.35 11.52
N SER A 443 -14.54 -3.77 12.73
CA SER A 443 -13.66 -4.32 13.76
C SER A 443 -14.15 -5.71 14.17
N GLY A 444 -13.21 -6.62 14.46
CA GLY A 444 -13.49 -7.99 14.85
C GLY A 444 -12.34 -8.94 14.56
N ILE A 445 -12.59 -10.24 14.66
CA ILE A 445 -11.62 -11.27 14.27
C ILE A 445 -11.78 -11.57 12.79
N LEU A 446 -10.67 -11.52 12.04
CA LEU A 446 -10.54 -12.08 10.71
C LEU A 446 -9.97 -13.49 10.80
N ILE A 447 -10.51 -14.37 9.97
CA ILE A 447 -10.03 -15.73 9.76
C ILE A 447 -9.57 -15.83 8.32
N TRP A 448 -8.32 -16.24 8.15
CA TRP A 448 -7.65 -16.42 6.87
C TRP A 448 -7.48 -17.91 6.60
N HIS A 449 -7.94 -18.40 5.46
CA HIS A 449 -7.64 -19.76 5.00
C HIS A 449 -6.39 -19.73 4.11
N ILE A 450 -5.38 -20.45 4.51
CA ILE A 450 -4.08 -20.48 3.83
C ILE A 450 -3.84 -21.87 3.25
N ASP A 451 -3.49 -21.93 1.96
CA ASP A 451 -3.03 -23.15 1.30
C ASP A 451 -1.61 -22.99 0.76
N ASP A 452 -0.65 -23.54 1.47
CA ASP A 452 0.77 -23.52 1.10
C ASP A 452 1.05 -24.14 -0.28
N ASN A 453 0.23 -25.11 -0.74
CA ASN A 453 0.42 -25.70 -2.07
C ASN A 453 0.17 -24.68 -3.17
N ILE A 454 -0.90 -23.87 -3.02
CA ILE A 454 -1.22 -22.81 -3.98
C ILE A 454 -0.14 -21.73 -3.93
N ILE A 455 0.28 -21.34 -2.72
CA ILE A 455 1.31 -20.31 -2.54
C ILE A 455 2.62 -20.76 -3.19
N TYR A 456 3.16 -21.93 -2.83
CA TYR A 456 4.44 -22.40 -3.40
C TYR A 456 4.40 -22.63 -4.90
N ALA A 457 3.25 -23.03 -5.46
CA ALA A 457 3.11 -23.24 -6.89
C ALA A 457 3.04 -21.93 -7.68
N ASN A 458 2.47 -20.88 -7.12
CA ASN A 458 2.08 -19.67 -7.87
C ASN A 458 2.77 -18.38 -7.39
N TYR A 459 3.45 -18.41 -6.25
CA TYR A 459 4.11 -17.22 -5.68
C TYR A 459 5.08 -16.56 -6.66
N SER A 460 5.93 -17.35 -7.33
CA SER A 460 6.91 -16.81 -8.27
C SER A 460 6.31 -16.17 -9.51
N TYR A 461 5.02 -16.37 -9.77
CA TYR A 461 4.28 -15.81 -10.89
C TYR A 461 3.33 -14.68 -10.46
N ASP A 462 3.28 -14.37 -9.16
CA ASP A 462 2.29 -13.47 -8.57
C ASP A 462 0.83 -13.89 -8.84
N GLU A 463 0.61 -15.18 -8.83
CA GLU A 463 -0.66 -15.80 -9.20
C GLU A 463 -1.34 -16.54 -8.04
N ILE A 464 -0.99 -16.21 -6.79
CA ILE A 464 -1.54 -16.89 -5.61
C ILE A 464 -3.04 -16.65 -5.40
N GLN A 465 -3.61 -15.64 -6.08
CA GLN A 465 -5.01 -15.22 -5.95
C GLN A 465 -5.86 -15.48 -7.21
N ILE A 466 -5.29 -16.08 -8.26
CA ILE A 466 -5.98 -16.21 -9.55
C ILE A 466 -7.12 -17.24 -9.60
N ALA A 467 -7.27 -18.07 -8.59
CA ALA A 467 -8.37 -19.04 -8.48
C ALA A 467 -9.40 -18.57 -7.45
N PRO A 468 -10.47 -17.84 -7.84
CA PRO A 468 -11.35 -17.16 -6.88
C PRO A 468 -11.96 -18.04 -5.79
N LYS A 469 -12.14 -19.32 -6.06
CA LYS A 469 -12.72 -20.29 -5.11
C LYS A 469 -11.68 -21.16 -4.39
N HIS A 470 -10.42 -21.00 -4.67
CA HIS A 470 -9.33 -21.72 -4.04
C HIS A 470 -8.05 -20.90 -4.15
N LYS A 471 -8.03 -19.80 -3.43
CA LYS A 471 -6.89 -18.88 -3.36
C LYS A 471 -5.79 -19.45 -2.47
N GLY A 472 -4.59 -18.95 -2.61
CA GLY A 472 -3.51 -19.25 -1.66
C GLY A 472 -3.76 -18.62 -0.30
N ILE A 473 -4.44 -17.45 -0.31
CA ILE A 473 -4.80 -16.68 0.88
C ILE A 473 -6.23 -16.20 0.69
N ASP A 474 -7.14 -16.70 1.49
CA ASP A 474 -8.55 -16.38 1.41
C ASP A 474 -9.06 -15.79 2.72
N VAL A 475 -9.97 -14.83 2.62
CA VAL A 475 -10.72 -14.31 3.76
C VAL A 475 -11.96 -15.16 3.93
N GLU A 476 -12.13 -15.78 5.08
CA GLU A 476 -13.38 -16.43 5.46
C GLU A 476 -14.38 -15.36 5.88
N GLU A 477 -15.10 -14.77 4.89
CA GLU A 477 -16.04 -13.68 5.11
C GLU A 477 -17.19 -14.14 6.01
N ALA A 478 -17.25 -13.61 7.25
CA ALA A 478 -18.09 -14.13 8.33
C ALA A 478 -19.60 -14.11 8.01
N ASP A 479 -20.07 -13.25 7.13
CA ASP A 479 -21.47 -13.21 6.71
C ASP A 479 -21.85 -14.32 5.70
N GLY A 480 -20.86 -15.05 5.21
CA GLY A 480 -21.01 -16.14 4.25
C GLY A 480 -21.30 -15.70 2.83
N ILE A 481 -21.16 -14.39 2.55
CA ILE A 481 -21.32 -13.83 1.20
C ILE A 481 -19.91 -13.57 0.66
N GLN A 482 -19.32 -14.49 -0.04
CA GLN A 482 -17.94 -14.41 -0.50
C GLN A 482 -17.79 -13.36 -1.63
N HIS A 483 -17.84 -12.07 -1.26
CA HIS A 483 -17.73 -10.94 -2.18
C HIS A 483 -16.34 -10.89 -2.84
N PHE A 484 -15.31 -11.25 -2.09
CA PHE A 484 -13.95 -11.26 -2.59
C PHE A 484 -13.64 -12.39 -3.57
N ASP A 485 -14.56 -13.35 -3.76
CA ASP A 485 -14.49 -14.36 -4.82
C ASP A 485 -14.94 -13.85 -6.18
N ALA A 486 -15.43 -12.64 -6.25
CA ALA A 486 -15.89 -12.00 -7.47
C ALA A 486 -15.20 -10.65 -7.66
N TRP A 487 -15.11 -10.22 -8.91
CA TRP A 487 -14.68 -8.86 -9.18
C TRP A 487 -15.85 -7.91 -8.93
N VAL A 488 -15.68 -6.99 -7.99
CA VAL A 488 -16.64 -5.94 -7.66
C VAL A 488 -16.04 -4.59 -8.05
N TYR A 489 -16.86 -3.67 -8.52
CA TYR A 489 -16.38 -2.33 -8.90
C TYR A 489 -16.02 -1.50 -7.68
N TYR A 490 -15.00 -0.67 -7.80
CA TYR A 490 -14.47 0.20 -6.74
C TYR A 490 -15.49 1.20 -6.16
N ASP A 491 -16.55 1.52 -6.91
CA ASP A 491 -17.63 2.39 -6.45
C ASP A 491 -18.73 1.65 -5.66
N SER A 492 -18.60 0.33 -5.51
CA SER A 492 -19.45 -0.45 -4.63
C SER A 492 -18.85 -0.53 -3.22
N LEU A 493 -19.70 -0.49 -2.21
CA LEU A 493 -19.27 -0.68 -0.82
C LEU A 493 -18.59 -2.04 -0.59
N GLU A 494 -18.92 -3.03 -1.43
CA GLU A 494 -18.39 -4.39 -1.36
C GLU A 494 -16.95 -4.50 -1.85
N TYR A 495 -16.45 -3.50 -2.58
CA TYR A 495 -15.07 -3.49 -3.08
C TYR A 495 -14.02 -3.50 -1.97
N TYR A 496 -14.29 -2.78 -0.89
CA TYR A 496 -13.42 -2.70 0.27
C TYR A 496 -13.73 -3.77 1.33
N GLY A 497 -14.85 -4.47 1.18
CA GLY A 497 -15.39 -5.38 2.19
C GLY A 497 -16.41 -4.73 3.10
N SER A 498 -16.90 -5.49 4.05
CA SER A 498 -17.98 -5.17 4.96
C SER A 498 -17.56 -5.38 6.41
N LYS A 499 -18.18 -4.68 7.34
CA LYS A 499 -18.00 -4.97 8.76
C LYS A 499 -18.48 -6.37 9.16
N TYR A 500 -19.33 -7.00 8.34
CA TYR A 500 -19.87 -8.32 8.58
C TYR A 500 -18.97 -9.44 8.04
N ASP A 501 -17.84 -9.10 7.39
CA ASP A 501 -16.80 -10.06 7.00
C ASP A 501 -15.94 -10.47 8.21
N LEU A 502 -16.01 -9.71 9.31
CA LEU A 502 -15.32 -10.00 10.56
C LEU A 502 -16.24 -10.78 11.51
N PHE A 503 -15.65 -11.65 12.32
CA PHE A 503 -16.36 -12.44 13.34
C PHE A 503 -16.38 -11.69 14.68
N TRP A 504 -17.56 -11.53 15.24
CA TRP A 504 -17.77 -10.90 16.56
C TRP A 504 -19.15 -11.18 17.15
N VAL A 505 -19.30 -11.08 18.47
CA VAL A 505 -20.60 -11.27 19.15
C VAL A 505 -21.44 -10.01 18.97
N ASP A 506 -22.60 -10.16 18.35
CA ASP A 506 -23.57 -9.09 18.12
C ASP A 506 -24.90 -9.38 18.84
N ASP A 507 -25.36 -8.43 19.68
CA ASP A 507 -26.65 -8.55 20.38
C ASP A 507 -27.84 -8.58 19.42
N SER A 508 -27.68 -8.08 18.17
CA SER A 508 -28.70 -8.08 17.13
C SER A 508 -28.71 -9.34 16.26
N ASN A 509 -27.77 -10.26 16.48
CA ASN A 509 -27.53 -11.48 15.68
C ASN A 509 -27.32 -11.22 14.17
N LYS A 510 -26.76 -10.07 13.81
CA LYS A 510 -26.40 -9.74 12.41
C LYS A 510 -24.97 -10.14 12.06
N ALA A 511 -24.07 -10.06 13.03
CA ALA A 511 -22.70 -10.55 12.85
C ALA A 511 -22.63 -12.04 13.18
N ASN A 512 -21.75 -12.74 12.47
CA ASN A 512 -21.45 -14.13 12.80
C ASN A 512 -20.35 -14.18 13.86
N HIS A 513 -20.44 -15.17 14.75
CA HIS A 513 -19.46 -15.41 15.80
C HIS A 513 -19.02 -16.87 15.86
N LYS A 514 -19.44 -17.68 14.88
CA LYS A 514 -19.14 -19.13 14.82
C LYS A 514 -18.52 -19.49 13.49
N PHE A 515 -17.45 -20.27 13.55
CA PHE A 515 -16.79 -20.82 12.38
C PHE A 515 -16.55 -22.31 12.61
N GLY A 516 -17.21 -23.17 11.85
CA GLY A 516 -17.16 -24.61 12.05
C GLY A 516 -17.63 -25.40 10.84
N PRO A 517 -17.63 -26.76 10.90
CA PRO A 517 -17.96 -27.61 9.74
C PRO A 517 -19.38 -27.42 9.19
N PHE A 518 -20.26 -26.81 9.95
CA PHE A 518 -21.69 -26.64 9.61
C PHE A 518 -22.10 -25.15 9.52
N THR A 519 -21.15 -24.25 9.56
CA THR A 519 -21.40 -22.82 9.36
C THR A 519 -21.22 -22.44 7.89
N ASN A 520 -21.54 -21.19 7.56
CA ASN A 520 -21.20 -20.56 6.29
C ASN A 520 -20.61 -19.17 6.60
N PRO A 521 -19.31 -18.93 6.37
CA PRO A 521 -18.32 -19.89 5.83
C PRO A 521 -18.09 -21.07 6.78
N ASN A 522 -17.46 -22.12 6.27
CA ASN A 522 -17.20 -23.32 7.06
C ASN A 522 -15.68 -23.57 7.22
N SER A 523 -15.33 -24.33 8.26
CA SER A 523 -13.94 -24.64 8.60
C SER A 523 -13.32 -25.82 7.85
N ASP A 524 -13.96 -26.31 6.80
CA ASP A 524 -13.44 -27.45 6.05
C ASP A 524 -12.15 -27.09 5.31
N SER A 525 -11.24 -28.07 5.17
CA SER A 525 -10.15 -27.98 4.19
C SER A 525 -10.71 -28.03 2.77
N TYR A 526 -10.02 -27.49 1.80
CA TYR A 526 -10.40 -27.63 0.38
C TYR A 526 -10.49 -29.10 -0.07
N PHE A 527 -9.81 -30.00 0.62
CA PHE A 527 -9.74 -31.43 0.27
C PHE A 527 -10.50 -32.34 1.23
N GLY A 528 -11.10 -31.84 2.29
CA GLY A 528 -11.79 -32.69 3.25
C GLY A 528 -12.47 -31.98 4.39
N LYS A 529 -13.24 -32.72 5.14
CA LYS A 529 -13.92 -32.21 6.33
C LYS A 529 -12.95 -31.96 7.46
N SER A 530 -13.02 -30.79 8.06
CA SER A 530 -12.37 -30.52 9.34
C SER A 530 -13.32 -30.85 10.51
N LEU A 531 -12.77 -30.97 11.70
CA LEU A 531 -13.53 -31.04 12.94
C LEU A 531 -13.44 -29.72 13.72
N LEU A 532 -12.82 -28.72 13.14
CA LEU A 532 -12.53 -27.47 13.79
C LEU A 532 -13.80 -26.65 14.02
N ASN A 533 -14.01 -26.22 15.25
CA ASN A 533 -15.03 -25.26 15.62
C ASN A 533 -14.35 -24.11 16.39
N ILE A 534 -14.64 -22.91 15.98
CA ILE A 534 -14.20 -21.66 16.63
C ILE A 534 -15.45 -20.88 17.02
N ASP A 535 -15.58 -20.57 18.31
CA ASP A 535 -16.61 -19.69 18.83
C ASP A 535 -15.98 -18.39 19.32
N ILE A 536 -16.33 -17.27 18.72
CA ILE A 536 -15.93 -15.95 19.18
C ILE A 536 -16.85 -15.56 20.35
N LEU A 537 -16.24 -15.13 21.47
CA LEU A 537 -16.93 -14.91 22.74
C LEU A 537 -17.03 -13.44 23.13
N SER A 538 -16.49 -12.54 22.33
CA SER A 538 -16.42 -11.10 22.60
C SER A 538 -17.08 -10.25 21.54
N LYS A 539 -17.48 -9.05 21.92
CA LYS A 539 -17.67 -7.91 21.02
C LYS A 539 -16.30 -7.40 20.56
N PRO A 540 -16.25 -6.59 19.48
CA PRO A 540 -15.01 -5.93 19.07
C PRO A 540 -14.37 -5.17 20.24
N ASP A 541 -13.11 -5.49 20.49
CA ASP A 541 -12.31 -4.88 21.55
C ASP A 541 -10.81 -5.15 21.27
N THR A 542 -9.93 -4.38 21.89
CA THR A 542 -8.47 -4.59 21.85
C THR A 542 -8.07 -6.00 22.26
N LEU A 543 -8.83 -6.65 23.13
CA LEU A 543 -8.67 -8.05 23.53
C LEU A 543 -9.97 -8.79 23.23
N MET A 544 -9.95 -9.70 22.26
CA MET A 544 -11.09 -10.54 21.93
C MET A 544 -10.88 -11.98 22.36
N ASN A 545 -11.90 -12.53 23.01
CA ASN A 545 -11.90 -13.89 23.51
C ASN A 545 -12.59 -14.84 22.53
N PHE A 546 -12.06 -16.06 22.43
CA PHE A 546 -12.63 -17.12 21.62
C PHE A 546 -12.30 -18.50 22.20
N SER A 547 -12.97 -19.53 21.72
CA SER A 547 -12.67 -20.94 22.02
C SER A 547 -12.40 -21.72 20.76
N VAL A 548 -11.64 -22.79 20.88
CA VAL A 548 -11.33 -23.74 19.79
C VAL A 548 -11.68 -25.14 20.25
N ASN A 549 -12.39 -25.88 19.40
CA ASN A 549 -12.72 -27.29 19.62
C ASN A 549 -12.52 -28.10 18.33
N PHE A 550 -12.19 -29.38 18.46
CA PHE A 550 -11.99 -30.32 17.35
C PHE A 550 -12.97 -31.50 17.44
N ASP A 551 -14.20 -31.26 17.86
CA ASP A 551 -15.24 -32.27 18.01
C ASP A 551 -16.44 -31.99 17.10
N ILE A 552 -16.92 -33.02 16.38
CA ILE A 552 -18.08 -32.94 15.47
C ILE A 552 -19.41 -32.80 16.25
N TYR A 553 -19.46 -33.13 17.53
CA TYR A 553 -20.70 -33.39 18.26
C TYR A 553 -21.15 -32.27 19.22
N GLN A 554 -20.67 -31.05 19.04
CA GLN A 554 -21.18 -29.96 19.86
C GLN A 554 -21.98 -28.93 19.08
#